data_5281caf63fd2c9b083672aa8020bfc34
#
_entry.id   5281caf63fd2c9b083672aa8020bfc34
#
_cell.length_a   1.000
_cell.length_b   1.000
_cell.length_c   1.000
_cell.angle_alpha   90.00
_cell.angle_beta   90.00
_cell.angle_gamma   90.00
#
_symmetry.space_group_name_H-M   'P 1'
#
loop_
_entity.id
_entity.type
_entity.pdbx_description
1 polymer ?
#
loop_
_entity_poly.entity_id
_entity_poly.type
_entity_poly.pdbx_seq_one_letter_code
_entity_poly.pdbx_strand_id
1 'polypeptide(L)'
;MPTTYQYELYESIDDVNEQEWRDVCRHVNNLSLDPRFLKAVELSFAKESKIWYVVFRDETGRAVAATCFSRYVVDGGMMAPPFVQKLAARVRTVWSHFMKLPVLLCGLPISMCDHQLALDDYIDDEAILQSLDTAALQIARKARCRLVSFKEFSPALTKRMDGLTRFGFLKARSVSAYRLEGEYGSFEKYLASRNSSTRQNIRRSFRRFDEAGLTCEIVRGRDGIEHLITPEVYQLYLKVLERADVKFEVIPLPFFHELARQLPDDSHFTIVRKGDKLVGFGCALAGADQHALIVMGLDDSANRETDLYFNIVYRGIQDALVPGVRVVHIGAAADEFKQRIGCQGEWLSIYVKTINPLGNRIMQKIFKLCLDTRDGTNAPPPSAPHKAPVPPSDSAVGTKKQLTKMEPLEAVGN
;
A
#
# COMPACT_ATOMS: atom_id res chain seq x y z
N MET A 1 -6.41 -15.54 -35.25
CA MET A 1 -6.85 -16.34 -34.07
C MET A 1 -6.75 -15.42 -32.87
N PRO A 2 -7.60 -15.50 -31.85
CA PRO A 2 -7.40 -14.68 -30.67
C PRO A 2 -6.05 -15.05 -30.06
N THR A 3 -5.24 -14.04 -29.76
CA THR A 3 -3.95 -14.21 -29.10
C THR A 3 -4.21 -14.85 -27.72
N THR A 4 -3.53 -15.96 -27.42
CA THR A 4 -3.65 -16.61 -26.12
C THR A 4 -2.28 -16.58 -25.47
N TYR A 5 -2.18 -15.97 -24.29
CA TYR A 5 -0.92 -15.97 -23.55
C TYR A 5 -0.75 -17.27 -22.79
N GLN A 6 0.35 -17.95 -23.02
CA GLN A 6 0.74 -19.10 -22.21
C GLN A 6 1.25 -18.64 -20.86
N TYR A 7 1.15 -19.47 -19.84
CA TYR A 7 1.66 -19.12 -18.52
C TYR A 7 2.40 -20.28 -17.86
N GLU A 8 3.39 -19.92 -17.09
CA GLU A 8 4.15 -20.82 -16.23
C GLU A 8 3.85 -20.51 -14.77
N LEU A 9 3.75 -21.58 -13.96
CA LEU A 9 3.37 -21.52 -12.56
C LEU A 9 4.52 -22.00 -11.68
N TYR A 10 4.98 -21.16 -10.78
CA TYR A 10 6.05 -21.45 -9.83
C TYR A 10 5.52 -21.44 -8.40
N GLU A 11 6.11 -22.26 -7.53
CA GLU A 11 5.70 -22.38 -6.12
C GLU A 11 6.67 -21.63 -5.17
N SER A 12 7.79 -21.13 -5.67
CA SER A 12 8.71 -20.21 -5.00
C SER A 12 9.18 -19.14 -5.97
N ILE A 13 9.47 -17.93 -5.46
CA ILE A 13 10.07 -16.86 -6.27
C ILE A 13 11.48 -17.23 -6.72
N ASP A 14 12.18 -18.08 -5.98
CA ASP A 14 13.53 -18.56 -6.34
C ASP A 14 13.55 -19.43 -7.60
N ASP A 15 12.39 -20.05 -7.96
CA ASP A 15 12.25 -20.85 -9.17
C ASP A 15 12.00 -20.01 -10.43
N VAL A 16 11.68 -18.73 -10.26
CA VAL A 16 11.40 -17.79 -11.35
C VAL A 16 12.71 -17.22 -11.87
N ASN A 17 12.84 -17.05 -13.20
CA ASN A 17 13.96 -16.31 -13.76
C ASN A 17 13.89 -14.84 -13.30
N GLU A 18 14.79 -14.46 -12.40
CA GLU A 18 14.80 -13.15 -11.77
C GLU A 18 14.92 -12.01 -12.80
N GLN A 19 15.75 -12.19 -13.82
CA GLN A 19 15.95 -11.15 -14.85
C GLN A 19 14.67 -10.92 -15.66
N GLU A 20 14.01 -11.99 -16.09
CA GLU A 20 12.73 -11.88 -16.81
C GLU A 20 11.64 -11.24 -15.94
N TRP A 21 11.55 -11.64 -14.66
CA TRP A 21 10.62 -11.04 -13.70
C TRP A 21 10.87 -9.52 -13.56
N ARG A 22 12.12 -9.12 -13.36
CA ARG A 22 12.49 -7.71 -13.23
C ARG A 22 12.21 -6.93 -14.50
N ASP A 23 12.45 -7.53 -15.68
CA ASP A 23 12.20 -6.88 -16.97
C ASP A 23 10.72 -6.60 -17.20
N VAL A 24 9.84 -7.55 -16.89
CA VAL A 24 8.38 -7.36 -16.96
C VAL A 24 7.90 -6.34 -15.92
N CYS A 25 8.44 -6.37 -14.69
CA CYS A 25 8.03 -5.48 -13.61
C CYS A 25 8.59 -4.06 -13.71
N ARG A 26 9.60 -3.83 -14.57
CA ARG A 26 10.32 -2.53 -14.68
C ARG A 26 9.38 -1.35 -14.92
N HIS A 27 8.35 -1.54 -15.76
CA HIS A 27 7.42 -0.48 -16.14
C HIS A 27 6.38 -0.14 -15.07
N VAL A 28 6.13 -1.06 -14.15
CA VAL A 28 5.10 -0.88 -13.11
C VAL A 28 5.64 -0.09 -11.91
N ASN A 29 6.96 -0.10 -11.70
CA ASN A 29 7.65 0.58 -10.60
C ASN A 29 6.96 0.34 -9.24
N ASN A 30 6.71 -0.93 -8.91
CA ASN A 30 5.99 -1.34 -7.70
C ASN A 30 6.92 -2.09 -6.75
N LEU A 31 7.17 -1.53 -5.57
CA LEU A 31 8.06 -2.10 -4.55
C LEU A 31 7.65 -3.51 -4.13
N SER A 32 6.35 -3.82 -4.15
CA SER A 32 5.85 -5.13 -3.73
C SER A 32 6.09 -6.25 -4.75
N LEU A 33 6.59 -5.91 -5.95
CA LEU A 33 7.02 -6.88 -6.98
C LEU A 33 8.54 -7.13 -6.98
N ASP A 34 9.31 -6.49 -6.11
CA ASP A 34 10.73 -6.83 -5.93
C ASP A 34 10.87 -8.29 -5.47
N PRO A 35 11.64 -9.14 -6.17
CA PRO A 35 11.81 -10.56 -5.80
C PRO A 35 12.26 -10.76 -4.35
N ARG A 36 13.07 -9.85 -3.80
CA ARG A 36 13.53 -9.88 -2.40
C ARG A 36 12.37 -9.65 -1.43
N PHE A 37 11.46 -8.71 -1.75
CA PHE A 37 10.26 -8.47 -0.96
C PHE A 37 9.28 -9.65 -1.05
N LEU A 38 9.08 -10.18 -2.25
CA LEU A 38 8.28 -11.39 -2.46
C LEU A 38 8.81 -12.56 -1.65
N LYS A 39 10.14 -12.74 -1.61
CA LYS A 39 10.80 -13.78 -0.80
C LYS A 39 10.59 -13.58 0.71
N ALA A 40 10.72 -12.33 1.18
CA ALA A 40 10.45 -12.01 2.60
C ALA A 40 9.01 -12.39 2.99
N VAL A 41 8.03 -12.08 2.13
CA VAL A 41 6.62 -12.44 2.37
C VAL A 41 6.40 -13.96 2.28
N GLU A 42 6.98 -14.63 1.27
CA GLU A 42 6.90 -16.09 1.10
C GLU A 42 7.35 -16.83 2.36
N LEU A 43 8.54 -16.47 2.88
CA LEU A 43 9.11 -17.13 4.06
C LEU A 43 8.34 -16.81 5.34
N SER A 44 7.91 -15.56 5.50
CA SER A 44 7.24 -15.12 6.73
C SER A 44 5.79 -15.60 6.84
N PHE A 45 5.08 -15.75 5.73
CA PHE A 45 3.69 -16.22 5.70
C PHE A 45 3.54 -17.72 5.40
N ALA A 46 4.62 -18.49 5.37
CA ALA A 46 4.59 -19.91 4.97
C ALA A 46 3.60 -20.79 5.75
N LYS A 47 3.27 -20.42 6.99
CA LYS A 47 2.28 -21.13 7.82
C LYS A 47 0.84 -20.73 7.53
N GLU A 48 0.61 -19.46 7.17
CA GLU A 48 -0.71 -18.84 7.00
C GLU A 48 -1.18 -18.85 5.55
N SER A 49 -0.24 -18.80 4.60
CA SER A 49 -0.49 -18.60 3.19
C SER A 49 0.46 -19.43 2.34
N LYS A 50 -0.04 -19.95 1.21
CA LYS A 50 0.80 -20.43 0.13
C LYS A 50 0.75 -19.44 -1.01
N ILE A 51 1.90 -19.13 -1.58
CA ILE A 51 2.06 -18.18 -2.68
C ILE A 51 2.46 -18.95 -3.95
N TRP A 52 1.99 -18.49 -5.08
CA TRP A 52 2.35 -18.93 -6.41
C TRP A 52 2.72 -17.72 -7.25
N TYR A 53 3.72 -17.88 -8.11
CA TYR A 53 4.17 -16.85 -9.05
C TYR A 53 3.81 -17.30 -10.45
N VAL A 54 3.34 -16.37 -11.27
CA VAL A 54 2.88 -16.66 -12.62
C VAL A 54 3.54 -15.69 -13.59
N VAL A 55 4.17 -16.23 -14.63
CA VAL A 55 4.73 -15.47 -15.73
C VAL A 55 3.94 -15.82 -16.99
N PHE A 56 3.41 -14.83 -17.68
CA PHE A 56 2.68 -14.99 -18.93
C PHE A 56 3.59 -14.66 -20.10
N ARG A 57 3.51 -15.48 -21.15
CA ARG A 57 4.35 -15.37 -22.34
C ARG A 57 3.51 -15.18 -23.60
N ASP A 58 4.02 -14.39 -24.53
CA ASP A 58 3.46 -14.27 -25.87
C ASP A 58 3.86 -15.48 -26.76
N GLU A 59 3.41 -15.47 -28.01
CA GLU A 59 3.67 -16.53 -28.99
C GLU A 59 5.17 -16.70 -29.33
N THR A 60 6.00 -15.68 -29.05
CA THR A 60 7.46 -15.74 -29.23
C THR A 60 8.20 -16.30 -28.03
N GLY A 61 7.49 -16.57 -26.92
CA GLY A 61 8.06 -17.00 -25.66
C GLY A 61 8.53 -15.86 -24.75
N ARG A 62 8.37 -14.58 -25.15
CA ARG A 62 8.75 -13.41 -24.36
C ARG A 62 7.77 -13.25 -23.18
N ALA A 63 8.29 -13.02 -21.99
CA ALA A 63 7.49 -12.68 -20.82
C ALA A 63 6.86 -11.29 -20.99
N VAL A 64 5.53 -11.20 -20.85
CA VAL A 64 4.73 -9.98 -21.09
C VAL A 64 3.87 -9.57 -19.90
N ALA A 65 3.65 -10.49 -18.96
CA ALA A 65 2.97 -10.17 -17.71
C ALA A 65 3.50 -11.06 -16.58
N ALA A 66 3.46 -10.53 -15.36
CA ALA A 66 3.86 -11.27 -14.16
C ALA A 66 2.99 -10.87 -12.98
N THR A 67 2.66 -11.86 -12.15
CA THR A 67 1.87 -11.65 -10.93
C THR A 67 2.15 -12.74 -9.91
N CYS A 68 1.70 -12.52 -8.67
CA CYS A 68 1.62 -13.57 -7.68
C CYS A 68 0.17 -13.82 -7.27
N PHE A 69 -0.09 -15.04 -6.83
CA PHE A 69 -1.36 -15.43 -6.21
C PHE A 69 -1.08 -15.99 -4.82
N SER A 70 -1.86 -15.59 -3.84
CA SER A 70 -1.74 -16.13 -2.49
C SER A 70 -3.06 -16.74 -2.01
N ARG A 71 -2.98 -17.92 -1.37
CA ARG A 71 -4.12 -18.49 -0.67
C ARG A 71 -4.19 -17.89 0.73
N TYR A 72 -5.26 -17.20 1.00
CA TYR A 72 -5.49 -16.61 2.31
C TYR A 72 -6.85 -17.03 2.88
N VAL A 73 -6.96 -17.17 4.20
CA VAL A 73 -8.23 -17.53 4.84
C VAL A 73 -8.83 -16.27 5.46
N VAL A 74 -9.81 -15.72 4.77
CA VAL A 74 -10.56 -14.56 5.27
C VAL A 74 -11.56 -14.99 6.33
N ASP A 75 -11.56 -14.29 7.45
CA ASP A 75 -12.56 -14.47 8.49
C ASP A 75 -13.79 -13.60 8.20
N GLY A 76 -14.79 -14.17 7.54
CA GLY A 76 -16.06 -13.49 7.27
C GLY A 76 -16.82 -13.07 8.52
N GLY A 77 -16.51 -13.64 9.68
CA GLY A 77 -17.08 -13.21 10.96
C GLY A 77 -16.58 -11.83 11.39
N MET A 78 -15.35 -11.45 11.03
CA MET A 78 -14.79 -10.13 11.37
C MET A 78 -15.52 -8.98 10.66
N MET A 79 -16.10 -9.25 9.49
CA MET A 79 -16.85 -8.26 8.71
C MET A 79 -18.35 -8.25 9.04
N ALA A 80 -18.81 -9.16 9.89
CA ALA A 80 -20.21 -9.33 10.24
C ALA A 80 -20.63 -8.39 11.41
N PRO A 81 -21.93 -8.08 11.55
CA PRO A 81 -22.44 -7.34 12.71
C PRO A 81 -22.07 -8.02 14.04
N PRO A 82 -21.97 -7.27 15.17
CA PRO A 82 -21.49 -7.79 16.45
C PRO A 82 -22.25 -9.01 16.97
N PHE A 83 -23.56 -9.12 16.72
CA PHE A 83 -24.35 -10.28 17.11
C PHE A 83 -23.96 -11.55 16.34
N VAL A 84 -23.63 -11.40 15.04
CA VAL A 84 -23.15 -12.53 14.20
C VAL A 84 -21.74 -12.94 14.62
N GLN A 85 -20.88 -11.99 15.00
CA GLN A 85 -19.55 -12.28 15.54
C GLN A 85 -19.63 -13.14 16.80
N LYS A 86 -20.53 -12.77 17.75
CA LYS A 86 -20.77 -13.56 18.97
C LYS A 86 -21.32 -14.97 18.68
N LEU A 87 -22.22 -15.07 17.70
CA LEU A 87 -22.75 -16.36 17.27
C LEU A 87 -21.66 -17.20 16.62
N ALA A 88 -20.88 -16.61 15.73
CA ALA A 88 -19.75 -17.28 15.07
C ALA A 88 -18.71 -17.78 16.09
N ALA A 89 -18.38 -16.98 17.10
CA ALA A 89 -17.50 -17.41 18.17
C ALA A 89 -18.02 -18.66 18.92
N ARG A 90 -19.31 -18.70 19.21
CA ARG A 90 -19.92 -19.88 19.84
C ARG A 90 -19.95 -21.12 18.93
N VAL A 91 -20.28 -20.94 17.64
CA VAL A 91 -20.29 -22.05 16.70
C VAL A 91 -18.88 -22.60 16.48
N ARG A 92 -17.87 -21.76 16.55
CA ARG A 92 -16.44 -22.14 16.39
C ARG A 92 -15.91 -23.04 17.50
N THR A 93 -16.56 -23.12 18.65
CA THR A 93 -16.18 -24.10 19.68
C THR A 93 -16.41 -25.53 19.21
N VAL A 94 -17.38 -25.75 18.29
CA VAL A 94 -17.72 -27.07 17.70
C VAL A 94 -17.19 -27.17 16.27
N TRP A 95 -17.24 -26.08 15.50
CA TRP A 95 -16.81 -26.03 14.10
C TRP A 95 -15.84 -24.88 13.88
N SER A 96 -14.55 -25.13 14.05
CA SER A 96 -13.45 -24.13 14.05
C SER A 96 -13.33 -23.34 12.74
N HIS A 97 -13.85 -23.89 11.62
CA HIS A 97 -13.80 -23.24 10.30
C HIS A 97 -15.07 -22.47 9.94
N PHE A 98 -16.02 -22.32 10.87
CA PHE A 98 -17.26 -21.60 10.59
C PHE A 98 -16.97 -20.14 10.20
N MET A 99 -17.51 -19.70 9.07
CA MET A 99 -17.27 -18.39 8.42
C MET A 99 -15.80 -18.12 8.04
N LYS A 100 -14.92 -19.10 8.06
CA LYS A 100 -13.58 -18.98 7.50
C LYS A 100 -13.62 -19.39 6.03
N LEU A 101 -13.26 -18.45 5.16
CA LEU A 101 -13.37 -18.62 3.71
C LEU A 101 -12.00 -18.58 3.06
N PRO A 102 -11.53 -19.71 2.47
CA PRO A 102 -10.30 -19.70 1.70
C PRO A 102 -10.52 -18.95 0.38
N VAL A 103 -9.74 -17.90 0.20
CA VAL A 103 -9.74 -16.99 -0.95
C VAL A 103 -8.39 -17.10 -1.64
N LEU A 104 -8.40 -17.11 -2.97
CA LEU A 104 -7.21 -16.88 -3.78
C LEU A 104 -7.14 -15.37 -4.08
N LEU A 105 -6.14 -14.71 -3.57
CA LEU A 105 -5.85 -13.32 -3.86
C LEU A 105 -4.90 -13.26 -5.05
N CYS A 106 -5.21 -12.49 -6.09
CA CYS A 106 -4.20 -11.99 -7.01
C CYS A 106 -3.46 -10.89 -6.26
N GLY A 107 -2.25 -11.23 -5.83
CA GLY A 107 -1.41 -10.44 -4.93
C GLY A 107 -1.00 -11.18 -3.68
N LEU A 108 -0.32 -10.47 -2.81
CA LEU A 108 0.22 -10.96 -1.55
C LEU A 108 -0.84 -11.00 -0.43
N PRO A 109 -0.61 -11.80 0.63
CA PRO A 109 -1.47 -11.80 1.81
C PRO A 109 -1.37 -10.51 2.64
N ILE A 110 -0.38 -9.67 2.36
CA ILE A 110 -0.20 -8.34 2.94
C ILE A 110 -0.71 -7.27 1.97
N SER A 111 -1.34 -6.20 2.49
CA SER A 111 -1.74 -5.03 1.70
C SER A 111 -0.59 -4.02 1.64
N MET A 112 -0.20 -3.64 0.43
CA MET A 112 0.70 -2.52 0.17
C MET A 112 -0.04 -1.30 -0.37
N CYS A 113 -1.38 -1.37 -0.41
CA CYS A 113 -2.24 -0.37 -1.06
C CYS A 113 -1.87 -0.16 -2.55
N ASP A 114 -1.38 -1.20 -3.18
CA ASP A 114 -1.02 -1.26 -4.58
C ASP A 114 -1.17 -2.70 -5.10
N HIS A 115 -1.42 -2.86 -6.40
CA HIS A 115 -1.64 -4.16 -7.05
C HIS A 115 -0.32 -4.90 -7.28
N GLN A 116 -0.34 -6.22 -7.26
CA GLN A 116 0.81 -7.06 -7.58
C GLN A 116 0.65 -7.73 -8.95
N LEU A 117 0.43 -6.93 -9.98
CA LEU A 117 0.29 -7.36 -11.38
C LEU A 117 1.11 -6.44 -12.27
N ALA A 118 2.10 -6.98 -12.95
CA ALA A 118 2.84 -6.30 -14.00
C ALA A 118 2.27 -6.70 -15.36
N LEU A 119 2.00 -5.72 -16.21
CA LEU A 119 1.50 -5.89 -17.57
C LEU A 119 2.33 -5.03 -18.51
N ASP A 120 2.82 -5.61 -19.62
CA ASP A 120 3.42 -4.87 -20.72
C ASP A 120 2.36 -3.94 -21.37
N ASP A 121 2.78 -2.79 -21.87
CA ASP A 121 1.89 -1.79 -22.46
C ASP A 121 1.28 -2.23 -23.80
N TYR A 122 1.92 -3.17 -24.48
CA TYR A 122 1.58 -3.59 -25.85
C TYR A 122 0.83 -4.92 -25.93
N ILE A 123 0.25 -5.40 -24.82
CA ILE A 123 -0.49 -6.66 -24.80
C ILE A 123 -1.98 -6.43 -25.10
N ASP A 124 -2.64 -7.46 -25.65
CA ASP A 124 -4.09 -7.48 -25.78
C ASP A 124 -4.76 -7.65 -24.43
N ASP A 125 -5.51 -6.63 -24.00
CA ASP A 125 -6.14 -6.59 -22.70
C ASP A 125 -7.16 -7.72 -22.50
N GLU A 126 -7.95 -8.08 -23.51
CA GLU A 126 -8.96 -9.14 -23.38
C GLU A 126 -8.30 -10.51 -23.27
N ALA A 127 -7.30 -10.78 -24.10
CA ALA A 127 -6.57 -12.04 -24.11
C ALA A 127 -5.80 -12.27 -22.79
N ILE A 128 -5.13 -11.23 -22.26
CA ILE A 128 -4.40 -11.38 -21.00
C ILE A 128 -5.34 -11.56 -19.80
N LEU A 129 -6.48 -10.86 -19.77
CA LEU A 129 -7.47 -11.02 -18.71
C LEU A 129 -8.10 -12.42 -18.73
N GLN A 130 -8.31 -13.00 -19.92
CA GLN A 130 -8.75 -14.40 -20.06
C GLN A 130 -7.69 -15.38 -19.53
N SER A 131 -6.42 -15.16 -19.85
CA SER A 131 -5.32 -15.98 -19.35
C SER A 131 -5.15 -15.86 -17.84
N LEU A 132 -5.30 -14.65 -17.28
CA LEU A 132 -5.32 -14.38 -15.83
C LEU A 132 -6.48 -15.11 -15.13
N ASP A 133 -7.70 -15.06 -15.68
CA ASP A 133 -8.85 -15.79 -15.13
C ASP A 133 -8.61 -17.30 -15.16
N THR A 134 -8.06 -17.81 -16.26
CA THR A 134 -7.75 -19.24 -16.43
C THR A 134 -6.73 -19.71 -15.40
N ALA A 135 -5.61 -18.99 -15.25
CA ALA A 135 -4.57 -19.28 -14.26
C ALA A 135 -5.14 -19.22 -12.83
N ALA A 136 -5.88 -18.16 -12.52
CA ALA A 136 -6.49 -17.96 -11.21
C ALA A 136 -7.45 -19.12 -10.86
N LEU A 137 -8.30 -19.54 -11.78
CA LEU A 137 -9.22 -20.65 -11.56
C LEU A 137 -8.50 -22.00 -11.39
N GLN A 138 -7.41 -22.24 -12.13
CA GLN A 138 -6.61 -23.44 -11.98
C GLN A 138 -5.95 -23.48 -10.60
N ILE A 139 -5.31 -22.40 -10.18
CA ILE A 139 -4.66 -22.27 -8.87
C ILE A 139 -5.71 -22.41 -7.76
N ALA A 140 -6.85 -21.73 -7.88
CA ALA A 140 -7.89 -21.74 -6.87
C ALA A 140 -8.47 -23.16 -6.65
N ARG A 141 -8.63 -23.95 -7.71
CA ARG A 141 -9.04 -25.36 -7.59
C ARG A 141 -7.97 -26.20 -6.88
N LYS A 142 -6.70 -26.07 -7.30
CA LYS A 142 -5.55 -26.73 -6.65
C LYS A 142 -5.45 -26.37 -5.17
N ALA A 143 -5.65 -25.08 -4.83
CA ALA A 143 -5.58 -24.54 -3.49
C ALA A 143 -6.86 -24.72 -2.66
N ARG A 144 -7.91 -25.32 -3.21
CA ARG A 144 -9.23 -25.50 -2.58
C ARG A 144 -9.83 -24.18 -2.08
N CYS A 145 -9.57 -23.09 -2.79
CA CYS A 145 -10.22 -21.80 -2.54
C CYS A 145 -11.64 -21.80 -3.07
N ARG A 146 -12.51 -20.96 -2.51
CA ARG A 146 -13.90 -20.79 -2.95
C ARG A 146 -14.13 -19.49 -3.70
N LEU A 147 -13.27 -18.54 -3.46
CA LEU A 147 -13.29 -17.22 -4.08
C LEU A 147 -11.94 -16.94 -4.76
N VAL A 148 -11.99 -16.14 -5.82
CA VAL A 148 -10.85 -15.50 -6.45
C VAL A 148 -11.05 -13.99 -6.30
N SER A 149 -10.02 -13.27 -5.89
CA SER A 149 -10.06 -11.83 -5.72
C SER A 149 -8.82 -11.19 -6.36
N PHE A 150 -9.05 -10.24 -7.26
CA PHE A 150 -8.04 -9.32 -7.76
C PHE A 150 -8.18 -8.02 -6.97
N LYS A 151 -7.14 -7.58 -6.26
CA LYS A 151 -7.23 -6.51 -5.26
C LYS A 151 -6.33 -5.32 -5.55
N GLU A 152 -6.71 -4.17 -4.99
CA GLU A 152 -5.88 -2.96 -4.88
C GLU A 152 -5.52 -2.28 -6.21
N PHE A 153 -6.45 -2.28 -7.17
CA PHE A 153 -6.23 -1.60 -8.45
C PHE A 153 -6.57 -0.12 -8.36
N SER A 154 -5.60 0.72 -8.76
CA SER A 154 -5.78 2.15 -8.88
C SER A 154 -6.81 2.51 -9.97
N PRO A 155 -7.40 3.72 -9.95
CA PRO A 155 -8.34 4.15 -10.99
C PRO A 155 -7.75 4.10 -12.41
N ALA A 156 -6.44 4.33 -12.56
CA ALA A 156 -5.77 4.26 -13.85
C ALA A 156 -5.79 2.83 -14.43
N LEU A 157 -5.47 1.83 -13.62
CA LEU A 157 -5.43 0.43 -14.05
C LEU A 157 -6.83 -0.21 -14.08
N THR A 158 -7.76 0.32 -13.31
CA THR A 158 -9.14 -0.17 -13.25
C THR A 158 -9.79 -0.26 -14.64
N LYS A 159 -9.50 0.68 -15.55
CA LYS A 159 -10.04 0.67 -16.92
C LYS A 159 -9.68 -0.60 -17.69
N ARG A 160 -8.44 -1.09 -17.55
CA ARG A 160 -7.99 -2.37 -18.14
C ARG A 160 -8.67 -3.54 -17.44
N MET A 161 -8.67 -3.53 -16.11
CA MET A 161 -9.19 -4.63 -15.28
C MET A 161 -10.71 -4.77 -15.33
N ASP A 162 -11.47 -3.75 -15.76
CA ASP A 162 -12.93 -3.82 -15.90
C ASP A 162 -13.39 -4.93 -16.88
N GLY A 163 -12.53 -5.34 -17.80
CA GLY A 163 -12.74 -6.51 -18.65
C GLY A 163 -12.96 -7.81 -17.86
N LEU A 164 -12.47 -7.94 -16.64
CA LEU A 164 -12.72 -9.10 -15.77
C LEU A 164 -14.21 -9.31 -15.49
N THR A 165 -15.03 -8.28 -15.58
CA THR A 165 -16.49 -8.42 -15.39
C THR A 165 -17.13 -9.31 -16.44
N ARG A 166 -16.57 -9.40 -17.64
CA ARG A 166 -17.02 -10.32 -18.72
C ARG A 166 -16.78 -11.79 -18.35
N PHE A 167 -15.77 -12.03 -17.51
CA PHE A 167 -15.46 -13.37 -16.97
C PHE A 167 -16.20 -13.68 -15.66
N GLY A 168 -17.19 -12.84 -15.29
CA GLY A 168 -18.08 -13.05 -14.14
C GLY A 168 -17.56 -12.50 -12.81
N PHE A 169 -16.52 -11.69 -12.82
CA PHE A 169 -16.09 -10.96 -11.62
C PHE A 169 -17.05 -9.80 -11.30
N LEU A 170 -17.22 -9.57 -10.01
CA LEU A 170 -17.91 -8.41 -9.47
C LEU A 170 -16.87 -7.37 -9.09
N LYS A 171 -17.05 -6.16 -9.58
CA LYS A 171 -16.25 -5.01 -9.18
C LYS A 171 -16.84 -4.37 -7.92
N ALA A 172 -15.98 -4.00 -6.99
CA ALA A 172 -16.34 -3.18 -5.84
C ALA A 172 -15.25 -2.18 -5.52
N ARG A 173 -15.62 -1.18 -4.74
CA ARG A 173 -14.68 -0.27 -4.12
C ARG A 173 -13.98 -0.99 -2.94
N SER A 174 -12.66 -0.84 -2.85
CA SER A 174 -11.83 -1.31 -1.75
C SER A 174 -11.47 -0.15 -0.82
N VAL A 175 -10.33 -0.24 -0.15
CA VAL A 175 -9.80 0.82 0.70
C VAL A 175 -9.32 2.03 -0.10
N SER A 176 -9.21 3.19 0.56
CA SER A 176 -8.48 4.33 0.02
C SER A 176 -6.98 4.18 0.28
N ALA A 177 -6.17 4.38 -0.74
CA ALA A 177 -4.72 4.49 -0.63
C ALA A 177 -4.30 5.95 -0.58
N TYR A 178 -3.32 6.28 0.27
CA TYR A 178 -2.80 7.63 0.41
C TYR A 178 -1.33 7.69 0.03
N ARG A 179 -0.98 8.66 -0.82
CA ARG A 179 0.39 8.91 -1.27
C ARG A 179 0.74 10.38 -1.10
N LEU A 180 1.96 10.64 -0.68
CA LEU A 180 2.57 11.97 -0.74
C LEU A 180 3.40 12.03 -2.02
N GLU A 181 2.96 12.83 -2.99
CA GLU A 181 3.60 12.96 -4.29
C GLU A 181 4.34 14.30 -4.39
N GLY A 182 5.54 14.27 -4.97
CA GLY A 182 6.37 15.43 -5.22
C GLY A 182 7.84 15.17 -4.93
N GLU A 183 8.71 15.78 -5.70
CA GLU A 183 10.15 15.73 -5.50
C GLU A 183 10.60 16.81 -4.52
N TYR A 184 10.50 16.53 -3.25
CA TYR A 184 10.87 17.47 -2.19
C TYR A 184 12.37 17.47 -1.91
N GLY A 185 13.04 16.32 -2.00
CA GLY A 185 14.47 16.14 -1.74
C GLY A 185 14.89 16.35 -0.29
N SER A 186 14.03 16.93 0.57
CA SER A 186 14.21 17.00 2.02
C SER A 186 12.90 17.27 2.74
N PHE A 187 12.87 16.96 4.04
CA PHE A 187 11.73 17.23 4.90
C PHE A 187 11.47 18.72 5.10
N GLU A 188 12.52 19.56 5.13
CA GLU A 188 12.43 21.01 5.25
C GLU A 188 11.71 21.62 4.04
N LYS A 189 12.06 21.19 2.82
CA LYS A 189 11.38 21.62 1.60
C LYS A 189 9.93 21.19 1.57
N TYR A 190 9.64 19.96 2.01
CA TYR A 190 8.27 19.49 2.19
C TYR A 190 7.51 20.38 3.19
N LEU A 191 8.06 20.66 4.37
CA LEU A 191 7.44 21.55 5.34
C LEU A 191 7.19 22.95 4.75
N ALA A 192 8.15 23.51 4.02
CA ALA A 192 8.01 24.82 3.37
C ALA A 192 6.85 24.86 2.37
N SER A 193 6.55 23.72 1.71
CA SER A 193 5.42 23.61 0.77
C SER A 193 4.04 23.49 1.44
N ARG A 194 3.99 23.25 2.76
CA ARG A 194 2.72 23.15 3.50
C ARG A 194 2.23 24.54 3.95
N ASN A 195 0.92 24.65 4.19
CA ASN A 195 0.35 25.87 4.78
C ASN A 195 0.86 26.06 6.23
N SER A 196 0.71 27.28 6.77
CA SER A 196 1.22 27.65 8.09
C SER A 196 0.63 26.80 9.22
N SER A 197 -0.66 26.49 9.15
CA SER A 197 -1.34 25.68 10.16
C SER A 197 -0.78 24.25 10.21
N THR A 198 -0.58 23.61 9.04
CA THR A 198 0.01 22.26 8.97
C THR A 198 1.44 22.27 9.51
N ARG A 199 2.28 23.27 9.12
CA ARG A 199 3.63 23.40 9.65
C ARG A 199 3.65 23.56 11.17
N GLN A 200 2.77 24.40 11.72
CA GLN A 200 2.66 24.60 13.16
C GLN A 200 2.24 23.32 13.88
N ASN A 201 1.28 22.57 13.33
CA ASN A 201 0.83 21.31 13.91
C ASN A 201 1.95 20.26 13.95
N ILE A 202 2.72 20.13 12.86
CA ILE A 202 3.86 19.20 12.80
C ILE A 202 4.93 19.61 13.83
N ARG A 203 5.31 20.89 13.89
CA ARG A 203 6.29 21.39 14.87
C ARG A 203 5.82 21.23 16.31
N ARG A 204 4.54 21.44 16.56
CA ARG A 204 3.94 21.21 17.89
C ARG A 204 4.00 19.75 18.28
N SER A 205 3.70 18.83 17.33
CA SER A 205 3.78 17.40 17.56
C SER A 205 5.22 16.96 17.90
N PHE A 206 6.21 17.44 17.18
CA PHE A 206 7.63 17.18 17.49
C PHE A 206 8.00 17.68 18.88
N ARG A 207 7.63 18.93 19.22
CA ARG A 207 7.93 19.51 20.54
C ARG A 207 7.30 18.70 21.68
N ARG A 208 6.03 18.28 21.56
CA ARG A 208 5.36 17.42 22.58
C ARG A 208 6.07 16.09 22.76
N PHE A 209 6.57 15.54 21.67
CA PHE A 209 7.34 14.31 21.67
C PHE A 209 8.67 14.47 22.42
N ASP A 210 9.40 15.53 22.11
CA ASP A 210 10.69 15.83 22.73
C ASP A 210 10.54 16.21 24.23
N GLU A 211 9.55 17.05 24.57
CA GLU A 211 9.22 17.44 25.96
C GLU A 211 8.81 16.24 26.82
N ALA A 212 8.23 15.19 26.23
CA ALA A 212 7.89 13.95 26.92
C ALA A 212 9.09 13.00 27.13
N GLY A 213 10.28 13.39 26.71
CA GLY A 213 11.51 12.60 26.85
C GLY A 213 11.55 11.38 25.93
N LEU A 214 10.85 11.42 24.78
CA LEU A 214 10.92 10.39 23.77
C LEU A 214 12.11 10.59 22.84
N THR A 215 12.72 9.50 22.42
CA THR A 215 13.78 9.48 21.40
C THR A 215 13.33 8.66 20.21
N CYS A 216 13.82 9.04 19.03
CA CYS A 216 13.51 8.34 17.78
C CYS A 216 14.79 8.14 16.97
N GLU A 217 14.98 6.93 16.48
CA GLU A 217 16.05 6.55 15.57
C GLU A 217 15.50 5.79 14.36
N ILE A 218 16.18 5.87 13.22
CA ILE A 218 15.92 5.04 12.04
C ILE A 218 17.00 3.98 11.98
N VAL A 219 16.58 2.72 12.06
CA VAL A 219 17.45 1.54 11.99
C VAL A 219 17.24 0.86 10.65
N ARG A 220 18.30 0.47 9.98
CA ARG A 220 18.25 -0.30 8.75
C ARG A 220 18.17 -1.80 9.07
N GLY A 221 17.63 -2.60 8.12
CA GLY A 221 17.58 -4.06 8.31
C GLY A 221 18.94 -4.67 8.65
N ARG A 222 20.01 -4.20 8.01
CA ARG A 222 21.39 -4.66 8.25
C ARG A 222 21.91 -4.41 9.67
N ASP A 223 21.32 -3.48 10.41
CA ASP A 223 21.76 -3.13 11.77
C ASP A 223 21.21 -4.10 12.83
N GLY A 224 20.49 -5.16 12.41
CA GLY A 224 19.95 -6.20 13.27
C GLY A 224 18.62 -5.81 13.92
N ILE A 225 17.52 -6.33 13.38
CA ILE A 225 16.17 -5.99 13.83
C ILE A 225 15.61 -7.02 14.82
N GLU A 226 16.12 -8.23 14.80
CA GLU A 226 15.61 -9.36 15.59
C GLU A 226 15.60 -9.06 17.10
N HIS A 227 16.62 -8.33 17.59
CA HIS A 227 16.68 -7.93 18.99
C HIS A 227 15.85 -6.70 19.34
N LEU A 228 15.38 -5.93 18.32
CA LEU A 228 14.52 -4.76 18.49
C LEU A 228 13.04 -5.13 18.36
N ILE A 229 12.68 -5.89 17.34
CA ILE A 229 11.29 -6.33 17.13
C ILE A 229 11.10 -7.72 17.76
N THR A 230 11.11 -7.75 19.08
CA THR A 230 10.88 -8.95 19.88
C THR A 230 9.39 -9.32 19.93
N PRO A 231 9.01 -10.51 20.43
CA PRO A 231 7.61 -10.88 20.65
C PRO A 231 6.85 -9.86 21.52
N GLU A 232 7.50 -9.24 22.51
CA GLU A 232 6.89 -8.23 23.38
C GLU A 232 6.64 -6.93 22.62
N VAL A 233 7.59 -6.48 21.80
CA VAL A 233 7.44 -5.29 20.93
C VAL A 233 6.39 -5.53 19.87
N TYR A 234 6.32 -6.72 19.31
CA TYR A 234 5.29 -7.11 18.35
C TYR A 234 3.87 -6.96 18.91
N GLN A 235 3.65 -7.08 20.24
CA GLN A 235 2.35 -6.81 20.86
C GLN A 235 1.87 -5.37 20.64
N LEU A 236 2.78 -4.41 20.44
CA LEU A 236 2.40 -3.02 20.12
C LEU A 236 1.66 -2.95 18.77
N TYR A 237 2.11 -3.72 17.78
CA TYR A 237 1.41 -3.85 16.49
C TYR A 237 0.04 -4.53 16.66
N LEU A 238 -0.01 -5.65 17.38
CA LEU A 238 -1.28 -6.36 17.59
C LEU A 238 -2.34 -5.48 18.27
N LYS A 239 -1.95 -4.63 19.24
CA LYS A 239 -2.85 -3.66 19.89
C LYS A 239 -3.37 -2.61 18.90
N VAL A 240 -2.53 -2.13 17.97
CA VAL A 240 -2.99 -1.22 16.90
C VAL A 240 -4.00 -1.93 16.01
N LEU A 241 -3.70 -3.17 15.60
CA LEU A 241 -4.58 -3.98 14.77
C LEU A 241 -5.93 -4.30 15.46
N GLU A 242 -5.92 -4.57 16.77
CA GLU A 242 -7.15 -4.84 17.53
C GLU A 242 -8.18 -3.69 17.46
N ARG A 243 -7.70 -2.45 17.33
CA ARG A 243 -8.54 -1.23 17.25
C ARG A 243 -8.87 -0.79 15.84
N ALA A 244 -8.21 -1.38 14.85
CA ALA A 244 -8.52 -1.07 13.46
C ALA A 244 -9.97 -1.47 13.15
N ASP A 245 -10.71 -0.56 12.50
CA ASP A 245 -12.11 -0.80 12.08
C ASP A 245 -12.19 -1.94 11.07
N VAL A 246 -11.15 -2.11 10.26
CA VAL A 246 -11.04 -3.18 9.27
C VAL A 246 -9.72 -3.92 9.48
N LYS A 247 -9.83 -5.23 9.66
CA LYS A 247 -8.70 -6.14 9.86
C LYS A 247 -8.64 -7.08 8.65
N PHE A 248 -7.83 -6.74 7.67
CA PHE A 248 -7.68 -7.58 6.47
C PHE A 248 -6.73 -8.74 6.70
N GLU A 249 -5.58 -8.45 7.28
CA GLU A 249 -4.51 -9.42 7.54
C GLU A 249 -3.85 -9.18 8.90
N VAL A 250 -3.20 -10.20 9.40
CA VAL A 250 -2.27 -10.11 10.52
C VAL A 250 -0.87 -10.39 9.98
N ILE A 251 -0.02 -9.39 9.99
CA ILE A 251 1.38 -9.54 9.57
C ILE A 251 2.12 -10.33 10.66
N PRO A 252 2.67 -11.52 10.38
CA PRO A 252 3.34 -12.31 11.39
C PRO A 252 4.68 -11.71 11.81
N LEU A 253 5.11 -11.97 13.06
CA LEU A 253 6.40 -11.47 13.57
C LEU A 253 7.60 -11.79 12.65
N PRO A 254 7.71 -13.00 12.06
CA PRO A 254 8.79 -13.29 11.13
C PRO A 254 8.91 -12.36 9.94
N PHE A 255 7.82 -11.67 9.54
CA PHE A 255 7.86 -10.72 8.42
C PHE A 255 8.88 -9.61 8.64
N PHE A 256 8.94 -9.03 9.83
CA PHE A 256 9.89 -7.95 10.14
C PHE A 256 11.34 -8.44 10.04
N HIS A 257 11.60 -9.64 10.51
CA HIS A 257 12.94 -10.25 10.47
C HIS A 257 13.33 -10.66 9.05
N GLU A 258 12.40 -11.29 8.30
CA GLU A 258 12.68 -11.68 6.92
C GLU A 258 12.82 -10.44 6.02
N LEU A 259 12.00 -9.39 6.22
CA LEU A 259 12.15 -8.14 5.49
C LEU A 259 13.55 -7.55 5.69
N ALA A 260 14.03 -7.49 6.94
CA ALA A 260 15.37 -7.01 7.26
C ALA A 260 16.47 -7.86 6.62
N ARG A 261 16.29 -9.18 6.58
CA ARG A 261 17.27 -10.13 6.02
C ARG A 261 17.34 -10.07 4.50
N GLN A 262 16.19 -10.00 3.83
CA GLN A 262 16.11 -10.00 2.37
C GLN A 262 16.41 -8.62 1.76
N LEU A 263 16.08 -7.53 2.50
CA LEU A 263 16.26 -6.14 2.06
C LEU A 263 17.03 -5.34 3.13
N PRO A 264 18.28 -5.71 3.42
CA PRO A 264 19.01 -5.14 4.55
C PRO A 264 19.23 -3.63 4.47
N ASP A 265 19.37 -3.09 3.26
CA ASP A 265 19.57 -1.66 3.02
C ASP A 265 18.27 -0.89 2.77
N ASP A 266 17.25 -1.58 2.23
CA ASP A 266 16.00 -0.98 1.77
C ASP A 266 14.86 -1.11 2.80
N SER A 267 15.02 -1.93 3.85
CA SER A 267 14.07 -1.99 4.97
C SER A 267 14.47 -1.02 6.09
N HIS A 268 13.54 -0.12 6.42
CA HIS A 268 13.75 0.94 7.40
C HIS A 268 12.80 0.79 8.58
N PHE A 269 13.34 0.91 9.78
CA PHE A 269 12.56 0.79 11.00
C PHE A 269 12.70 2.07 11.83
N THR A 270 11.57 2.74 12.03
CA THR A 270 11.46 3.85 12.98
C THR A 270 11.32 3.27 14.37
N ILE A 271 12.28 3.47 15.25
CA ILE A 271 12.27 2.96 16.62
C ILE A 271 12.10 4.11 17.58
N VAL A 272 11.09 4.03 18.45
CA VAL A 272 10.79 5.06 19.45
C VAL A 272 10.91 4.51 20.85
N ARG A 273 11.66 5.21 21.70
CA ARG A 273 11.91 4.84 23.10
C ARG A 273 11.49 5.94 24.06
N LYS A 274 11.13 5.52 25.28
CA LYS A 274 11.02 6.37 26.47
C LYS A 274 11.95 5.82 27.52
N GLY A 275 13.13 6.46 27.71
CA GLY A 275 14.26 5.83 28.38
C GLY A 275 14.67 4.55 27.64
N ASP A 276 14.83 3.45 28.36
CA ASP A 276 15.22 2.15 27.78
C ASP A 276 14.03 1.39 27.15
N LYS A 277 12.79 1.79 27.45
CA LYS A 277 11.58 1.10 26.98
C LYS A 277 11.25 1.48 25.54
N LEU A 278 11.14 0.50 24.64
CA LEU A 278 10.59 0.70 23.30
C LEU A 278 9.06 0.89 23.42
N VAL A 279 8.55 2.04 22.98
CA VAL A 279 7.13 2.43 23.08
C VAL A 279 6.44 2.54 21.73
N GLY A 280 7.18 2.51 20.64
CA GLY A 280 6.63 2.52 19.28
C GLY A 280 7.65 2.12 18.24
N PHE A 281 7.15 1.60 17.13
CA PHE A 281 7.97 1.34 15.95
C PHE A 281 7.15 1.54 14.68
N GLY A 282 7.83 1.85 13.59
CA GLY A 282 7.32 1.83 12.23
C GLY A 282 8.18 0.96 11.35
N CYS A 283 7.61 0.39 10.31
CA CYS A 283 8.32 -0.39 9.31
C CYS A 283 8.04 0.18 7.92
N ALA A 284 9.07 0.35 7.13
CA ALA A 284 8.99 0.92 5.79
C ALA A 284 9.90 0.19 4.81
N LEU A 285 9.62 0.35 3.52
CA LEU A 285 10.40 -0.16 2.41
C LEU A 285 10.81 0.99 1.51
N ALA A 286 12.10 1.14 1.28
CA ALA A 286 12.68 2.14 0.40
C ALA A 286 12.90 1.55 -1.00
N GLY A 287 12.68 2.37 -2.03
CA GLY A 287 13.05 2.09 -3.42
C GLY A 287 13.78 3.28 -4.01
N ALA A 288 14.12 3.19 -5.31
CA ALA A 288 14.91 4.20 -5.98
C ALA A 288 14.24 5.59 -6.03
N ASP A 289 12.93 5.62 -6.31
CA ASP A 289 12.16 6.86 -6.45
C ASP A 289 10.87 6.87 -5.63
N GLN A 290 10.63 5.84 -4.84
CA GLN A 290 9.47 5.71 -3.97
C GLN A 290 9.83 5.05 -2.64
N HIS A 291 8.97 5.29 -1.65
CA HIS A 291 9.09 4.76 -0.30
C HIS A 291 7.71 4.35 0.21
N ALA A 292 7.60 3.25 0.94
CA ALA A 292 6.32 2.78 1.46
C ALA A 292 6.37 2.58 2.97
N LEU A 293 5.52 3.31 3.71
CA LEU A 293 5.27 3.03 5.13
C LEU A 293 4.30 1.87 5.20
N ILE A 294 4.76 0.73 5.73
CA ILE A 294 4.00 -0.53 5.69
C ILE A 294 3.09 -0.66 6.91
N VAL A 295 3.68 -0.60 8.10
CA VAL A 295 2.98 -0.90 9.35
C VAL A 295 3.67 -0.23 10.53
N MET A 296 2.93 -0.05 11.62
CA MET A 296 3.47 0.45 12.88
C MET A 296 2.85 -0.26 14.08
N GLY A 297 3.57 -0.23 15.19
CA GLY A 297 3.08 -0.60 16.51
C GLY A 297 3.36 0.52 17.51
N LEU A 298 2.45 0.74 18.46
CA LEU A 298 2.62 1.80 19.47
C LEU A 298 1.92 1.48 20.80
N ASP A 299 2.48 2.05 21.87
CA ASP A 299 1.88 2.03 23.20
C ASP A 299 0.85 3.18 23.31
N ASP A 300 -0.40 2.82 23.56
CA ASP A 300 -1.49 3.80 23.63
C ASP A 300 -1.37 4.78 24.79
N SER A 301 -0.84 4.33 25.90
CA SER A 301 -0.65 5.19 27.07
C SER A 301 0.34 6.30 26.73
N ALA A 302 1.38 5.99 25.98
CA ALA A 302 2.33 6.97 25.49
C ALA A 302 1.72 7.87 24.39
N ASN A 303 0.92 7.29 23.47
CA ASN A 303 0.39 8.01 22.30
C ASN A 303 -0.45 9.24 22.64
N ARG A 304 -1.34 9.15 23.66
CA ARG A 304 -2.28 10.23 23.99
C ARG A 304 -1.60 11.53 24.41
N GLU A 305 -0.46 11.42 25.10
CA GLU A 305 0.25 12.56 25.66
C GLU A 305 1.30 13.12 24.72
N THR A 306 1.84 12.30 23.80
CA THR A 306 3.05 12.57 23.08
C THR A 306 2.89 12.70 21.56
N ASP A 307 1.67 12.53 21.04
CA ASP A 307 1.44 12.45 19.59
C ASP A 307 2.29 11.35 18.90
N LEU A 308 2.52 10.22 19.59
CA LEU A 308 3.42 9.15 19.15
C LEU A 308 3.09 8.64 17.74
N TYR A 309 1.79 8.38 17.45
CA TYR A 309 1.32 7.97 16.13
C TYR A 309 1.79 8.94 15.02
N PHE A 310 1.54 10.24 15.25
CA PHE A 310 1.90 11.25 14.27
C PHE A 310 3.41 11.36 14.09
N ASN A 311 4.17 11.25 15.18
CA ASN A 311 5.63 11.30 15.12
C ASN A 311 6.22 10.12 14.37
N ILE A 312 5.72 8.90 14.53
CA ILE A 312 6.17 7.75 13.74
C ILE A 312 5.96 8.01 12.25
N VAL A 313 4.79 8.52 11.85
CA VAL A 313 4.50 8.86 10.44
C VAL A 313 5.41 9.98 9.95
N TYR A 314 5.56 11.08 10.72
CA TYR A 314 6.40 12.20 10.31
C TYR A 314 7.87 11.83 10.19
N ARG A 315 8.39 11.01 11.11
CA ARG A 315 9.77 10.51 11.04
C ARG A 315 9.97 9.55 9.86
N GLY A 316 8.98 8.70 9.57
CA GLY A 316 8.99 7.88 8.36
C GLY A 316 8.97 8.72 7.08
N ILE A 317 8.16 9.78 7.01
CA ILE A 317 8.18 10.73 5.89
C ILE A 317 9.53 11.47 5.82
N GLN A 318 10.09 11.88 6.95
CA GLN A 318 11.39 12.56 7.02
C GLN A 318 12.52 11.66 6.47
N ASP A 319 12.52 10.40 6.83
CA ASP A 319 13.47 9.40 6.32
C ASP A 319 13.28 9.14 4.81
N ALA A 320 12.03 9.11 4.35
CA ALA A 320 11.70 8.87 2.95
C ALA A 320 12.07 10.01 2.00
N LEU A 321 12.02 11.28 2.47
CA LEU A 321 12.18 12.46 1.60
C LEU A 321 13.65 12.79 1.33
N VAL A 322 14.35 11.90 0.65
CA VAL A 322 15.71 12.09 0.14
C VAL A 322 15.67 12.46 -1.36
N PRO A 323 16.78 13.03 -1.91
CA PRO A 323 16.84 13.30 -3.34
C PRO A 323 16.53 12.09 -4.19
N GLY A 324 15.69 12.27 -5.22
CA GLY A 324 15.26 11.21 -6.13
C GLY A 324 13.92 10.56 -5.76
N VAL A 325 13.51 10.59 -4.50
CA VAL A 325 12.19 10.05 -4.09
C VAL A 325 11.07 11.00 -4.50
N ARG A 326 10.10 10.49 -5.26
CA ARG A 326 8.96 11.23 -5.80
C ARG A 326 7.64 10.83 -5.17
N VAL A 327 7.54 9.62 -4.62
CA VAL A 327 6.30 9.11 -4.03
C VAL A 327 6.59 8.46 -2.68
N VAL A 328 5.80 8.85 -1.66
CA VAL A 328 5.79 8.16 -0.37
C VAL A 328 4.39 7.58 -0.14
N HIS A 329 4.27 6.26 -0.14
CA HIS A 329 3.04 5.55 0.17
C HIS A 329 2.83 5.55 1.68
N ILE A 330 1.68 6.08 2.12
CA ILE A 330 1.36 6.21 3.55
C ILE A 330 0.32 5.16 3.99
N GLY A 331 -0.11 4.30 3.07
CA GLY A 331 -1.09 3.24 3.34
C GLY A 331 -2.53 3.74 3.39
N ALA A 332 -3.43 2.90 3.92
CA ALA A 332 -4.86 3.18 4.07
C ALA A 332 -5.19 3.78 5.44
N ALA A 333 -6.45 4.18 5.64
CA ALA A 333 -7.03 4.75 6.88
C ALA A 333 -6.44 6.11 7.31
N ALA A 334 -7.04 6.71 8.36
CA ALA A 334 -6.67 8.03 8.88
C ALA A 334 -6.76 9.16 7.84
N ASP A 335 -7.81 9.16 7.06
CA ASP A 335 -8.02 9.99 5.86
C ASP A 335 -7.81 11.49 6.13
N GLU A 336 -8.47 12.05 7.15
CA GLU A 336 -8.35 13.47 7.49
C GLU A 336 -6.90 13.89 7.83
N PHE A 337 -6.20 13.04 8.58
CA PHE A 337 -4.81 13.32 8.94
C PHE A 337 -3.92 13.33 7.70
N LYS A 338 -4.04 12.31 6.84
CA LYS A 338 -3.22 12.18 5.64
C LYS A 338 -3.48 13.29 4.63
N GLN A 339 -4.74 13.67 4.44
CA GLN A 339 -5.10 14.82 3.61
C GLN A 339 -4.51 16.13 4.17
N ARG A 340 -4.57 16.33 5.49
CA ARG A 340 -4.03 17.53 6.15
C ARG A 340 -2.53 17.69 5.95
N ILE A 341 -1.78 16.60 5.93
CA ILE A 341 -0.34 16.61 5.66
C ILE A 341 -0.01 16.65 4.16
N GLY A 342 -1.03 16.67 3.29
CA GLY A 342 -0.90 16.88 1.85
C GLY A 342 -0.81 15.62 1.04
N CYS A 343 -1.19 14.47 1.61
CA CYS A 343 -1.32 13.25 0.84
C CYS A 343 -2.51 13.31 -0.11
N GLN A 344 -2.35 12.74 -1.27
CA GLN A 344 -3.42 12.47 -2.21
C GLN A 344 -4.01 11.10 -1.91
N GLY A 345 -5.35 11.04 -1.85
CA GLY A 345 -6.06 9.78 -1.63
C GLY A 345 -6.77 9.32 -2.91
N GLU A 346 -6.75 8.04 -3.18
CA GLU A 346 -7.53 7.43 -4.25
C GLU A 346 -8.22 6.16 -3.79
N TRP A 347 -9.43 5.90 -4.33
CA TRP A 347 -10.15 4.67 -4.06
C TRP A 347 -9.62 3.54 -4.94
N LEU A 348 -9.19 2.47 -4.31
CA LEU A 348 -8.79 1.26 -5.02
C LEU A 348 -10.01 0.41 -5.39
N SER A 349 -9.88 -0.37 -6.46
CA SER A 349 -10.89 -1.32 -6.91
C SER A 349 -10.49 -2.75 -6.56
N ILE A 350 -11.51 -3.58 -6.31
CA ILE A 350 -11.39 -5.01 -6.10
C ILE A 350 -12.36 -5.74 -7.02
N TYR A 351 -11.94 -6.88 -7.57
CA TYR A 351 -12.77 -7.76 -8.40
C TYR A 351 -12.85 -9.13 -7.74
N VAL A 352 -14.06 -9.64 -7.53
CA VAL A 352 -14.29 -10.89 -6.79
C VAL A 352 -15.18 -11.83 -7.58
N LYS A 353 -14.84 -13.12 -7.60
CA LYS A 353 -15.59 -14.18 -8.27
C LYS A 353 -15.59 -15.45 -7.43
N THR A 354 -16.72 -16.14 -7.34
CA THR A 354 -16.74 -17.49 -6.81
C THR A 354 -16.39 -18.51 -7.91
N ILE A 355 -15.72 -19.59 -7.52
CA ILE A 355 -15.38 -20.68 -8.46
C ILE A 355 -16.63 -21.41 -8.94
N ASN A 356 -17.66 -21.54 -8.09
CA ASN A 356 -18.92 -22.17 -8.45
C ASN A 356 -19.83 -21.15 -9.15
N PRO A 357 -20.28 -21.43 -10.40
CA PRO A 357 -21.16 -20.53 -11.14
C PRO A 357 -22.49 -20.20 -10.43
N LEU A 358 -23.08 -21.20 -9.74
CA LEU A 358 -24.31 -20.98 -8.95
C LEU A 358 -24.04 -20.07 -7.74
N GLY A 359 -22.94 -20.33 -7.02
CA GLY A 359 -22.48 -19.47 -5.93
C GLY A 359 -22.22 -18.04 -6.42
N ASN A 360 -21.68 -17.89 -7.62
CA ASN A 360 -21.41 -16.58 -8.21
C ASN A 360 -22.70 -15.77 -8.44
N ARG A 361 -23.76 -16.39 -8.95
CA ARG A 361 -25.09 -15.75 -9.12
C ARG A 361 -25.69 -15.32 -7.78
N ILE A 362 -25.54 -16.13 -6.74
CA ILE A 362 -26.02 -15.81 -5.38
C ILE A 362 -25.20 -14.64 -4.81
N MET A 363 -23.87 -14.69 -4.93
CA MET A 363 -22.99 -13.63 -4.48
C MET A 363 -23.27 -12.31 -5.20
N GLN A 364 -23.54 -12.34 -6.51
CA GLN A 364 -23.94 -11.16 -7.27
C GLN A 364 -25.18 -10.48 -6.68
N LYS A 365 -26.20 -11.25 -6.28
CA LYS A 365 -27.40 -10.72 -5.64
C LYS A 365 -27.12 -10.12 -4.27
N ILE A 366 -26.37 -10.84 -3.42
CA ILE A 366 -26.00 -10.37 -2.09
C ILE A 366 -25.14 -9.12 -2.19
N PHE A 367 -24.18 -9.11 -3.11
CA PHE A 367 -23.24 -8.00 -3.28
C PHE A 367 -23.95 -6.72 -3.76
N LYS A 368 -24.88 -6.83 -4.72
CA LYS A 368 -25.73 -5.70 -5.10
C LYS A 368 -26.53 -5.17 -3.92
N LEU A 369 -27.15 -6.04 -3.13
CA LEU A 369 -27.91 -5.64 -1.96
C LEU A 369 -27.02 -4.93 -0.89
N CYS A 370 -25.79 -5.41 -0.70
CA CYS A 370 -24.84 -4.83 0.26
C CYS A 370 -24.21 -3.53 -0.25
N LEU A 371 -24.02 -3.36 -1.56
CA LEU A 371 -23.51 -2.12 -2.14
C LEU A 371 -24.58 -1.04 -2.14
N ASP A 372 -25.83 -1.35 -2.52
CA ASP A 372 -26.96 -0.41 -2.47
C ASP A 372 -27.19 0.14 -1.05
N THR A 373 -26.83 -0.63 0.00
CA THR A 373 -26.87 -0.17 1.40
C THR A 373 -25.65 0.64 1.84
N ARG A 374 -24.50 0.52 1.15
CA ARG A 374 -23.28 1.30 1.46
C ARG A 374 -23.13 2.58 0.66
N ASP A 375 -23.75 2.68 -0.51
CA ASP A 375 -23.79 3.93 -1.29
C ASP A 375 -24.52 5.09 -0.56
N GLY A 376 -25.21 4.81 0.56
CA GLY A 376 -25.77 5.81 1.47
C GLY A 376 -24.76 6.52 2.39
N THR A 377 -23.52 6.05 2.50
CA THR A 377 -22.45 6.79 3.14
C THR A 377 -21.64 7.54 2.09
N ASN A 378 -22.13 8.72 1.71
CA ASN A 378 -21.40 9.73 0.94
C ASN A 378 -20.19 10.25 1.74
N ALA A 379 -19.19 9.41 1.97
CA ALA A 379 -17.86 9.95 2.23
C ALA A 379 -17.41 10.62 0.91
N PRO A 380 -17.05 11.91 0.91
CA PRO A 380 -16.55 12.56 -0.29
C PRO A 380 -15.37 11.73 -0.84
N PRO A 381 -15.23 11.65 -2.17
CA PRO A 381 -14.01 11.08 -2.73
C PRO A 381 -12.82 11.83 -2.12
N PRO A 382 -11.68 11.14 -1.89
CA PRO A 382 -10.47 11.84 -1.47
C PRO A 382 -10.30 13.03 -2.39
N SER A 383 -10.18 14.23 -1.82
CA SER A 383 -10.23 15.50 -2.53
C SER A 383 -9.35 15.45 -3.78
N ALA A 384 -9.91 15.95 -4.90
CA ALA A 384 -9.17 16.07 -6.15
C ALA A 384 -7.82 16.77 -5.90
N PRO A 385 -6.76 16.42 -6.64
CA PRO A 385 -5.42 16.90 -6.36
C PRO A 385 -5.40 18.43 -6.34
N HIS A 386 -5.05 19.00 -5.20
CA HIS A 386 -4.52 20.36 -5.18
C HIS A 386 -3.30 20.32 -6.11
N LYS A 387 -3.34 21.11 -7.21
CA LYS A 387 -2.18 21.27 -8.09
C LYS A 387 -0.97 21.52 -7.20
N ALA A 388 0.02 20.65 -7.27
CA ALA A 388 1.29 20.83 -6.60
C ALA A 388 1.77 22.24 -6.94
N PRO A 389 2.22 23.05 -5.97
CA PRO A 389 2.83 24.32 -6.28
C PRO A 389 4.03 24.02 -7.16
N VAL A 390 4.02 24.57 -8.39
CA VAL A 390 5.16 24.52 -9.31
C VAL A 390 6.34 25.11 -8.54
N PRO A 391 7.48 24.43 -8.42
CA PRO A 391 8.65 25.00 -7.79
C PRO A 391 8.99 26.30 -8.52
N PRO A 392 9.41 27.38 -7.83
CA PRO A 392 9.81 28.61 -8.48
C PRO A 392 10.93 28.27 -9.47
N SER A 393 10.70 28.56 -10.75
CA SER A 393 11.73 28.44 -11.78
C SER A 393 12.92 29.31 -11.40
N ASP A 394 14.12 28.73 -11.32
CA ASP A 394 15.40 29.43 -11.14
C ASP A 394 15.77 30.24 -12.39
N SER A 395 14.91 31.18 -12.79
CA SER A 395 15.19 32.11 -13.87
C SER A 395 14.71 33.52 -13.50
N ALA A 396 15.40 34.15 -12.58
CA ALA A 396 15.44 35.63 -12.45
C ALA A 396 16.74 36.05 -11.79
N VAL A 397 17.86 35.81 -12.47
CA VAL A 397 19.06 36.63 -12.26
C VAL A 397 18.77 37.96 -12.92
N GLY A 398 18.44 38.95 -12.10
CA GLY A 398 18.05 40.26 -12.53
C GLY A 398 19.20 41.02 -13.16
N THR A 399 19.00 41.48 -14.37
CA THR A 399 19.75 42.60 -14.94
C THR A 399 19.14 43.91 -14.40
N LYS A 400 19.77 44.52 -13.43
CA LYS A 400 19.48 45.89 -13.03
C LYS A 400 19.82 46.81 -14.21
N LYS A 401 18.82 47.32 -14.93
CA LYS A 401 18.96 48.51 -15.78
C LYS A 401 18.92 49.74 -14.88
N GLN A 402 20.03 50.52 -14.89
CA GLN A 402 20.12 51.88 -14.37
C GLN A 402 19.10 52.76 -15.10
N LEU A 403 18.18 53.35 -14.34
CA LEU A 403 17.36 54.49 -14.78
C LEU A 403 18.14 55.75 -14.49
N THR A 404 18.69 56.35 -15.57
CA THR A 404 19.22 57.69 -15.59
C THR A 404 18.04 58.66 -15.46
N LYS A 405 18.14 59.56 -14.49
CA LYS A 405 17.29 60.76 -14.33
C LYS A 405 17.36 61.62 -15.59
N MET A 406 16.21 61.96 -16.17
CA MET A 406 16.02 63.11 -17.05
C MET A 406 15.12 64.09 -16.33
N GLU A 407 15.65 65.31 -16.13
CA GLU A 407 14.94 66.50 -15.67
C GLU A 407 13.96 67.04 -16.71
N PRO A 408 12.90 67.73 -16.30
CA PRO A 408 11.91 68.28 -17.21
C PRO A 408 12.37 69.57 -17.85
N LEU A 409 12.21 69.70 -19.17
CA LEU A 409 12.37 70.98 -19.90
C LEU A 409 11.04 71.71 -19.94
N GLU A 410 11.15 73.01 -19.54
CA GLU A 410 10.04 73.96 -19.48
C GLU A 410 9.44 74.28 -20.86
N ALA A 411 8.15 74.53 -20.82
CA ALA A 411 7.40 75.16 -21.92
C ALA A 411 7.81 76.65 -22.15
N VAL A 412 8.04 76.99 -23.43
CA VAL A 412 7.92 78.38 -23.89
C VAL A 412 6.96 78.35 -25.11
N GLY A 413 5.98 79.21 -24.99
CA GLY A 413 4.90 79.40 -25.92
C GLY A 413 5.24 80.14 -27.22
N ASN A 414 4.39 79.98 -28.13
CA ASN A 414 3.63 80.97 -28.86
C ASN A 414 2.46 80.24 -29.60
#